data_ae36423b5876c1bf5af64727fd1214b4
#
_entry.id   ae36423b5876c1bf5af64727fd1214b4
#
_cell.length_a   1.000
_cell.length_b   1.000
_cell.length_c   1.000
_cell.angle_alpha   90.00
_cell.angle_beta   90.00
_cell.angle_gamma   90.00
#
_symmetry.space_group_name_H-M   'P 1'
#
loop_
_entity.id
_entity.type
_entity.pdbx_description
1 polymer ?
#
loop_
_entity_poly.entity_id
_entity_poly.type
_entity_poly.pdbx_seq_one_letter_code
_entity_poly.pdbx_strand_id
1 'polypeptide(L)'
;FLKKLGLASVTLGFSPALSFANMADVKKIPQNIKDNLTSYKDVTSYNNFYEFGLQKSSPKANAHKMKIDPWAVEISGEIEKNKTYALEDLVKLASLEERIYRLRCVEGWSMVIPWVGFSLSVLLKKLTLSSRAKYVVFETLYRPNEMEGQKSRVLDWPYIEALRIDEAMHPLTLLCFGVYGKV
;
A
#
# COMPACT_ATOMS: atom_id res chain seq x y z
N PHE A 1 12.07 7.14 -21.22
CA PHE A 1 11.58 8.36 -21.91
C PHE A 1 10.17 8.64 -21.43
N LEU A 2 10.03 9.46 -20.38
CA LEU A 2 8.73 9.93 -19.88
C LEU A 2 8.46 11.32 -20.43
N LYS A 3 7.48 11.43 -21.30
CA LYS A 3 6.94 12.72 -21.73
C LYS A 3 5.80 13.15 -20.81
N LYS A 4 5.92 14.39 -20.35
CA LYS A 4 4.91 15.12 -19.55
C LYS A 4 3.55 15.08 -20.23
N LEU A 5 2.51 14.67 -19.50
CA LEU A 5 1.12 14.92 -19.89
C LEU A 5 0.56 16.06 -19.05
N GLY A 6 0.01 17.04 -19.78
CA GLY A 6 -0.53 18.27 -19.25
C GLY A 6 -1.84 18.07 -18.48
N LEU A 7 -2.09 18.99 -17.54
CA LEU A 7 -3.34 19.13 -16.81
C LEU A 7 -4.48 19.43 -17.79
N ALA A 8 -5.46 18.53 -17.83
CA ALA A 8 -6.82 18.89 -18.25
C ALA A 8 -7.67 19.03 -16.98
N SER A 9 -8.05 20.25 -16.67
CA SER A 9 -9.01 20.53 -15.61
C SER A 9 -10.40 20.04 -16.06
N VAL A 10 -10.84 18.94 -15.49
CA VAL A 10 -12.23 18.52 -15.55
C VAL A 10 -12.86 18.85 -14.19
N THR A 11 -13.74 19.86 -14.21
CA THR A 11 -14.65 20.12 -13.10
C THR A 11 -15.62 18.94 -13.00
N LEU A 12 -15.37 18.04 -12.08
CA LEU A 12 -16.28 16.95 -11.73
C LEU A 12 -16.99 17.28 -10.43
N GLY A 13 -18.30 17.15 -10.50
CA GLY A 13 -19.20 17.38 -9.40
C GLY A 13 -18.86 16.57 -8.15
N PHE A 14 -19.27 17.11 -7.02
CA PHE A 14 -19.19 16.52 -5.70
C PHE A 14 -19.59 15.04 -5.72
N SER A 15 -18.61 14.15 -5.72
CA SER A 15 -18.82 12.82 -5.21
C SER A 15 -18.70 12.89 -3.69
N PRO A 16 -19.68 12.35 -2.94
CA PRO A 16 -19.53 12.29 -1.49
C PRO A 16 -18.27 11.49 -1.19
N ALA A 17 -17.38 12.06 -0.39
CA ALA A 17 -16.23 11.35 0.15
C ALA A 17 -16.76 10.02 0.71
N LEU A 18 -16.36 8.90 0.10
CA LEU A 18 -16.62 7.59 0.64
C LEU A 18 -15.90 7.54 1.99
N SER A 19 -16.70 7.73 3.05
CA SER A 19 -16.25 7.50 4.39
C SER A 19 -15.88 6.02 4.48
N PHE A 20 -14.60 5.69 4.46
CA PHE A 20 -14.07 4.35 4.71
C PHE A 20 -14.38 3.86 6.15
N ALA A 21 -15.23 4.57 6.87
CA ALA A 21 -15.57 4.36 8.28
C ALA A 21 -16.45 3.13 8.57
N ASN A 22 -16.96 2.41 7.58
CA ASN A 22 -17.82 1.25 7.80
C ASN A 22 -17.27 0.03 7.07
N MET A 23 -16.24 -0.59 7.63
CA MET A 23 -15.77 -1.93 7.23
C MET A 23 -16.50 -3.02 8.03
N ALA A 24 -17.83 -2.97 8.06
CA ALA A 24 -18.66 -3.97 8.71
C ALA A 24 -18.48 -5.38 8.11
N ASP A 25 -17.93 -5.50 6.91
CA ASP A 25 -17.85 -6.73 6.13
C ASP A 25 -16.41 -7.28 5.98
N VAL A 26 -15.47 -6.89 6.83
CA VAL A 26 -14.12 -7.48 6.80
C VAL A 26 -14.18 -8.90 7.35
N LYS A 27 -13.91 -9.88 6.50
CA LYS A 27 -13.84 -11.28 6.89
C LYS A 27 -12.62 -11.52 7.78
N LYS A 28 -12.85 -11.90 9.04
CA LYS A 28 -11.77 -12.35 9.92
C LYS A 28 -11.35 -13.77 9.54
N ILE A 29 -10.11 -13.92 9.12
CA ILE A 29 -9.56 -15.25 8.83
C ILE A 29 -9.13 -15.89 10.14
N PRO A 30 -9.69 -17.08 10.50
CA PRO A 30 -9.26 -17.79 11.69
C PRO A 30 -7.76 -18.09 11.61
N GLN A 31 -7.01 -17.68 12.62
CA GLN A 31 -5.57 -17.91 12.70
C GLN A 31 -5.21 -18.40 14.10
N ASN A 32 -4.41 -19.45 14.17
CA ASN A 32 -3.93 -19.97 15.43
C ASN A 32 -2.67 -19.22 15.91
N ILE A 33 -2.80 -17.91 16.09
CA ILE A 33 -1.73 -17.04 16.59
C ILE A 33 -1.97 -16.87 18.09
N LYS A 34 -1.00 -17.35 18.89
CA LYS A 34 -1.03 -17.25 20.37
C LYS A 34 -0.41 -15.95 20.89
N ASP A 35 0.25 -15.17 20.01
CA ASP A 35 0.93 -13.96 20.41
C ASP A 35 -0.06 -12.82 20.67
N ASN A 36 0.28 -11.95 21.60
CA ASN A 36 -0.45 -10.72 21.81
C ASN A 36 -0.24 -9.78 20.62
N LEU A 37 -1.31 -9.14 20.17
CA LEU A 37 -1.21 -8.10 19.15
C LEU A 37 -0.40 -6.92 19.69
N THR A 38 0.47 -6.37 18.84
CA THR A 38 1.12 -5.08 19.12
C THR A 38 0.06 -3.99 19.26
N SER A 39 0.22 -3.04 20.16
CA SER A 39 -0.80 -2.00 20.34
C SER A 39 -0.97 -1.14 19.08
N TYR A 40 -2.19 -0.68 18.80
CA TYR A 40 -2.45 0.26 17.70
C TYR A 40 -1.56 1.50 17.80
N LYS A 41 -1.35 2.00 19.03
CA LYS A 41 -0.47 3.15 19.30
C LYS A 41 0.96 2.88 18.80
N ASP A 42 1.52 1.73 19.10
CA ASP A 42 2.90 1.40 18.72
C ASP A 42 3.03 1.18 17.21
N VAL A 43 2.09 0.43 16.60
CA VAL A 43 2.05 0.20 15.15
C VAL A 43 1.96 1.52 14.38
N THR A 44 1.20 2.50 14.86
CA THR A 44 1.01 3.78 14.17
C THR A 44 2.02 4.87 14.56
N SER A 45 2.96 4.59 15.46
CA SER A 45 3.94 5.58 15.90
C SER A 45 5.40 5.16 15.76
N TYR A 46 5.66 3.93 15.32
CA TYR A 46 7.00 3.39 15.13
C TYR A 46 7.12 2.75 13.75
N ASN A 47 7.65 3.49 12.77
CA ASN A 47 7.60 3.12 11.36
C ASN A 47 8.93 3.43 10.64
N ASN A 48 9.16 2.76 9.51
CA ASN A 48 10.31 2.93 8.63
C ASN A 48 9.93 3.59 7.29
N PHE A 49 9.08 4.60 7.28
CA PHE A 49 8.80 5.36 6.06
C PHE A 49 9.73 6.56 5.98
N TYR A 50 10.92 6.35 5.42
CA TYR A 50 11.97 7.37 5.31
C TYR A 50 11.60 8.55 4.43
N GLU A 51 10.57 8.41 3.61
CA GLU A 51 9.91 9.49 2.89
C GLU A 51 9.49 10.64 3.83
N PHE A 52 9.15 10.32 5.10
CA PHE A 52 8.76 11.30 6.10
C PHE A 52 9.87 11.69 7.08
N GLY A 53 11.04 11.05 6.98
CA GLY A 53 12.21 11.30 7.82
C GLY A 53 12.80 10.04 8.47
N LEU A 54 13.99 10.17 9.04
CA LEU A 54 14.81 9.04 9.50
C LEU A 54 14.38 8.47 10.86
N GLN A 55 13.71 9.28 11.69
CA GLN A 55 13.30 8.82 13.01
C GLN A 55 12.03 7.96 12.89
N LYS A 56 11.94 6.91 13.72
CA LYS A 56 10.76 6.01 13.75
C LYS A 56 9.44 6.73 14.04
N SER A 57 9.49 7.88 14.68
CA SER A 57 8.33 8.75 14.95
C SER A 57 8.02 9.74 13.82
N SER A 58 8.94 9.94 12.87
CA SER A 58 8.77 10.92 11.79
C SER A 58 7.54 10.66 10.92
N PRO A 59 7.20 9.42 10.54
CA PRO A 59 5.99 9.16 9.76
C PRO A 59 4.72 9.63 10.47
N LYS A 60 4.57 9.32 11.76
CA LYS A 60 3.42 9.77 12.55
C LYS A 60 3.31 11.29 12.62
N ALA A 61 4.44 11.97 12.76
CA ALA A 61 4.48 13.43 12.88
C ALA A 61 4.18 14.12 11.54
N ASN A 62 4.52 13.52 10.41
CA ASN A 62 4.52 14.18 9.10
C ASN A 62 3.51 13.61 8.09
N ALA A 63 2.97 12.40 8.27
CA ALA A 63 2.08 11.76 7.30
C ALA A 63 0.81 12.57 6.98
N HIS A 64 0.34 13.41 7.92
CA HIS A 64 -0.81 14.29 7.70
C HIS A 64 -0.62 15.32 6.59
N LYS A 65 0.62 15.57 6.15
CA LYS A 65 0.95 16.49 5.05
C LYS A 65 0.70 15.84 3.67
N MET A 66 0.66 14.52 3.61
CA MET A 66 0.46 13.78 2.38
C MET A 66 -1.01 13.80 1.96
N LYS A 67 -1.27 14.20 0.72
CA LYS A 67 -2.61 14.13 0.14
C LYS A 67 -2.90 12.70 -0.30
N ILE A 68 -3.95 12.13 0.27
CA ILE A 68 -4.40 10.75 0.02
C ILE A 68 -5.71 10.65 -0.76
N ASP A 69 -6.35 11.77 -1.06
CA ASP A 69 -7.58 11.84 -1.84
C ASP A 69 -7.45 12.94 -2.91
N PRO A 70 -7.70 12.64 -4.21
CA PRO A 70 -7.93 11.31 -4.77
C PRO A 70 -6.64 10.46 -4.80
N TRP A 71 -6.78 9.12 -4.68
CA TRP A 71 -5.68 8.17 -4.80
C TRP A 71 -5.89 7.21 -5.96
N ALA A 72 -4.84 6.99 -6.75
CA ALA A 72 -4.84 6.03 -7.84
C ALA A 72 -3.52 5.25 -7.90
N VAL A 73 -3.60 4.01 -8.37
CA VAL A 73 -2.45 3.13 -8.60
C VAL A 73 -2.34 2.87 -10.11
N GLU A 74 -1.22 3.25 -10.69
CA GLU A 74 -0.88 2.94 -12.07
C GLU A 74 -0.17 1.59 -12.15
N ILE A 75 -0.60 0.75 -13.07
CA ILE A 75 -0.02 -0.58 -13.33
C ILE A 75 0.37 -0.65 -14.80
N SER A 76 1.64 -0.95 -15.04
CA SER A 76 2.21 -0.98 -16.39
C SER A 76 3.29 -2.07 -16.50
N GLY A 77 3.84 -2.27 -17.69
CA GLY A 77 4.92 -3.21 -17.96
C GLY A 77 4.45 -4.46 -18.71
N GLU A 78 4.84 -5.64 -18.25
CA GLU A 78 4.57 -6.93 -18.90
C GLU A 78 3.14 -7.43 -18.66
N ILE A 79 2.16 -6.60 -19.01
CA ILE A 79 0.71 -6.86 -18.97
C ILE A 79 0.09 -6.53 -20.33
N GLU A 80 -1.09 -7.06 -20.60
CA GLU A 80 -1.79 -6.85 -21.88
C GLU A 80 -2.05 -5.37 -22.16
N LYS A 81 -2.49 -4.63 -21.15
CA LYS A 81 -2.80 -3.20 -21.24
C LYS A 81 -2.51 -2.49 -19.92
N ASN A 82 -1.78 -1.38 -20.01
CA ASN A 82 -1.58 -0.49 -18.86
C ASN A 82 -2.90 -0.04 -18.28
N LYS A 83 -2.98 0.03 -16.96
CA LYS A 83 -4.23 0.29 -16.25
C LYS A 83 -3.99 1.18 -15.04
N THR A 84 -4.89 2.13 -14.83
CA THR A 84 -4.94 2.95 -13.62
C THR A 84 -6.21 2.58 -12.86
N TYR A 85 -6.07 2.23 -11.59
CA TYR A 85 -7.17 1.98 -10.68
C TYR A 85 -7.30 3.13 -9.70
N ALA A 86 -8.49 3.71 -9.57
CA ALA A 86 -8.83 4.47 -8.38
C ALA A 86 -8.81 3.55 -7.15
N LEU A 87 -8.51 4.07 -5.97
CA LEU A 87 -8.45 3.28 -4.75
C LEU A 87 -9.75 2.53 -4.49
N GLU A 88 -10.89 3.20 -4.71
CA GLU A 88 -12.23 2.65 -4.52
C GLU A 88 -12.50 1.45 -5.44
N ASP A 89 -11.94 1.47 -6.65
CA ASP A 89 -12.08 0.36 -7.60
C ASP A 89 -11.15 -0.80 -7.23
N LEU A 90 -9.96 -0.52 -6.71
CA LEU A 90 -9.06 -1.54 -6.17
C LEU A 90 -9.71 -2.28 -5.00
N VAL A 91 -10.24 -1.56 -4.04
CA VAL A 91 -10.87 -2.16 -2.84
C VAL A 91 -12.04 -3.06 -3.20
N LYS A 92 -12.78 -2.76 -4.29
CA LYS A 92 -13.91 -3.58 -4.78
C LYS A 92 -13.50 -4.85 -5.52
N LEU A 93 -12.22 -5.06 -5.82
CA LEU A 93 -11.78 -6.24 -6.60
C LEU A 93 -12.00 -7.57 -5.89
N ALA A 94 -12.00 -7.58 -4.56
CA ALA A 94 -12.28 -8.74 -3.74
C ALA A 94 -12.81 -8.34 -2.35
N SER A 95 -13.42 -9.28 -1.65
CA SER A 95 -13.77 -9.10 -0.24
C SER A 95 -12.51 -8.87 0.59
N LEU A 96 -12.56 -7.89 1.48
CA LEU A 96 -11.46 -7.62 2.40
C LEU A 96 -11.39 -8.67 3.50
N GLU A 97 -10.18 -9.05 3.86
CA GLU A 97 -9.87 -10.01 4.91
C GLU A 97 -8.96 -9.38 5.95
N GLU A 98 -9.20 -9.66 7.23
CA GLU A 98 -8.24 -9.35 8.27
C GLU A 98 -7.32 -10.54 8.49
N ARG A 99 -6.02 -10.32 8.35
CA ARG A 99 -4.97 -11.33 8.55
C ARG A 99 -3.94 -10.83 9.56
N ILE A 100 -3.65 -11.65 10.55
CA ILE A 100 -2.66 -11.34 11.57
C ILE A 100 -1.31 -11.89 11.14
N TYR A 101 -0.34 -11.01 10.92
CA TYR A 101 1.02 -11.39 10.56
C TYR A 101 2.02 -10.98 11.64
N ARG A 102 2.95 -11.90 11.95
CA ARG A 102 4.18 -11.58 12.64
C ARG A 102 5.12 -10.93 11.65
N LEU A 103 5.62 -9.78 11.99
CA LEU A 103 6.59 -9.02 11.21
C LEU A 103 7.88 -8.93 12.01
N ARG A 104 9.00 -9.22 11.35
CA ARG A 104 10.33 -8.94 11.88
C ARG A 104 11.07 -8.01 10.92
N CYS A 105 11.46 -6.86 11.42
CA CYS A 105 12.26 -5.92 10.69
C CYS A 105 13.73 -6.34 10.68
N VAL A 106 14.45 -6.01 9.59
CA VAL A 106 15.91 -6.17 9.51
C VAL A 106 16.65 -5.39 10.62
N GLU A 107 16.03 -4.34 11.14
CA GLU A 107 16.55 -3.56 12.27
C GLU A 107 16.39 -4.25 13.65
N GLY A 108 15.89 -5.49 13.69
CA GLY A 108 15.82 -6.32 14.90
C GLY A 108 14.57 -6.16 15.76
N TRP A 109 13.62 -5.29 15.41
CA TRP A 109 12.33 -5.18 16.09
C TRP A 109 11.26 -6.03 15.43
N SER A 110 10.16 -6.30 16.14
CA SER A 110 9.05 -7.15 15.66
C SER A 110 7.71 -6.57 16.09
N MET A 111 6.68 -6.86 15.29
CA MET A 111 5.29 -6.55 15.60
C MET A 111 4.38 -7.70 15.19
N VAL A 112 3.21 -7.79 15.81
CA VAL A 112 2.11 -8.68 15.43
C VAL A 112 0.94 -7.82 15.07
N ILE A 113 0.60 -7.75 13.78
CA ILE A 113 -0.32 -6.73 13.23
C ILE A 113 -1.49 -7.41 12.52
N PRO A 114 -2.74 -7.04 12.83
CA PRO A 114 -3.92 -7.41 12.04
C PRO A 114 -4.04 -6.48 10.82
N TRP A 115 -3.62 -6.97 9.67
CA TRP A 115 -3.68 -6.28 8.40
C TRP A 115 -5.02 -6.50 7.71
N VAL A 116 -5.55 -5.48 7.05
CA VAL A 116 -6.77 -5.57 6.26
C VAL A 116 -6.46 -5.40 4.79
N GLY A 117 -6.89 -6.37 3.98
CA GLY A 117 -6.63 -6.36 2.54
C GLY A 117 -7.12 -7.62 1.85
N PHE A 118 -6.57 -7.92 0.70
CA PHE A 118 -6.78 -9.20 0.00
C PHE A 118 -5.47 -9.66 -0.66
N SER A 119 -5.41 -10.95 -1.05
CA SER A 119 -4.20 -11.48 -1.70
C SER A 119 -3.85 -10.71 -2.97
N LEU A 120 -2.59 -10.25 -3.09
CA LEU A 120 -2.10 -9.55 -4.28
C LEU A 120 -2.35 -10.34 -5.58
N SER A 121 -2.32 -11.67 -5.50
CA SER A 121 -2.60 -12.55 -6.64
C SER A 121 -3.98 -12.34 -7.26
N VAL A 122 -4.97 -11.82 -6.52
CA VAL A 122 -6.30 -11.48 -7.05
C VAL A 122 -6.20 -10.36 -8.08
N LEU A 123 -5.44 -9.31 -7.77
CA LEU A 123 -5.18 -8.22 -8.70
C LEU A 123 -4.39 -8.72 -9.91
N LEU A 124 -3.28 -9.43 -9.67
CA LEU A 124 -2.39 -9.90 -10.74
C LEU A 124 -3.11 -10.82 -11.75
N LYS A 125 -4.00 -11.70 -11.29
CA LYS A 125 -4.81 -12.57 -12.17
C LYS A 125 -5.77 -11.78 -13.08
N LYS A 126 -6.14 -10.55 -12.71
CA LYS A 126 -7.01 -9.68 -13.51
C LYS A 126 -6.25 -8.87 -14.59
N LEU A 127 -4.92 -8.88 -14.54
CA LEU A 127 -4.09 -8.05 -15.41
C LEU A 127 -3.61 -8.74 -16.68
N THR A 128 -3.86 -10.03 -16.85
CA THR A 128 -3.34 -10.82 -17.99
C THR A 128 -1.84 -10.61 -18.19
N LEU A 129 -1.05 -11.23 -17.28
CA LEU A 129 0.40 -11.09 -17.29
C LEU A 129 1.01 -11.78 -18.52
N SER A 130 2.02 -11.15 -19.11
CA SER A 130 2.88 -11.76 -20.13
C SER A 130 3.74 -12.88 -19.50
N SER A 131 4.08 -13.90 -20.27
CA SER A 131 5.02 -14.95 -19.84
C SER A 131 6.44 -14.43 -19.54
N ARG A 132 6.75 -13.21 -19.97
CA ARG A 132 8.00 -12.51 -19.66
C ARG A 132 8.00 -11.84 -18.29
N ALA A 133 6.84 -11.66 -17.67
CA ALA A 133 6.75 -11.09 -16.32
C ALA A 133 7.46 -12.00 -15.32
N LYS A 134 8.58 -11.54 -14.76
CA LYS A 134 9.38 -12.27 -13.77
C LYS A 134 9.31 -11.65 -12.38
N TYR A 135 9.02 -10.37 -12.30
CA TYR A 135 8.98 -9.58 -11.09
C TYR A 135 7.76 -8.66 -11.08
N VAL A 136 7.29 -8.35 -9.89
CA VAL A 136 6.37 -7.22 -9.63
C VAL A 136 7.18 -6.16 -8.92
N VAL A 137 7.26 -4.97 -9.51
CA VAL A 137 8.00 -3.83 -8.97
C VAL A 137 7.00 -2.86 -8.37
N PHE A 138 7.30 -2.38 -7.18
CA PHE A 138 6.52 -1.37 -6.46
C PHE A 138 7.36 -0.10 -6.38
N GLU A 139 6.81 0.99 -6.86
CA GLU A 139 7.44 2.30 -6.81
C GLU A 139 6.57 3.25 -5.97
N THR A 140 7.19 3.90 -4.98
CA THR A 140 6.48 4.84 -4.12
C THR A 140 6.24 6.18 -4.81
N LEU A 141 5.35 6.98 -4.25
CA LEU A 141 5.16 8.35 -4.73
C LEU A 141 6.42 9.20 -4.51
N TYR A 142 6.71 10.08 -5.46
CA TYR A 142 7.73 11.10 -5.31
C TYR A 142 7.09 12.49 -5.19
N ARG A 143 6.89 12.93 -3.94
CA ARG A 143 6.26 14.21 -3.59
C ARG A 143 7.03 14.92 -2.46
N PRO A 144 8.24 15.44 -2.73
CA PRO A 144 9.12 16.00 -1.69
C PRO A 144 8.55 17.22 -0.95
N ASN A 145 7.50 17.85 -1.47
CA ASN A 145 6.79 18.93 -0.76
C ASN A 145 5.79 18.41 0.29
N GLU A 146 5.36 17.15 0.17
CA GLU A 146 4.47 16.47 1.13
C GLU A 146 5.27 15.51 2.02
N MET A 147 6.38 14.98 1.51
CA MET A 147 7.24 13.96 2.13
C MET A 147 8.68 14.47 2.20
N GLU A 148 9.00 15.21 3.25
CA GLU A 148 10.27 15.94 3.39
C GLU A 148 11.51 15.05 3.41
N GLY A 149 11.40 13.81 3.82
CA GLY A 149 12.50 12.83 3.80
C GLY A 149 13.04 12.59 2.38
N GLN A 150 12.19 12.75 1.36
CA GLN A 150 12.58 12.62 -0.05
C GLN A 150 13.50 13.76 -0.56
N LYS A 151 13.72 14.82 0.22
CA LYS A 151 14.72 15.84 -0.06
C LYS A 151 16.13 15.41 0.38
N SER A 152 16.20 14.38 1.20
CA SER A 152 17.45 13.79 1.69
C SER A 152 18.00 12.77 0.69
N ARG A 153 19.35 12.66 0.60
CA ARG A 153 20.03 11.66 -0.23
C ARG A 153 20.36 10.37 0.53
N VAL A 154 19.58 10.03 1.54
CA VAL A 154 19.78 8.81 2.33
C VAL A 154 19.41 7.55 1.54
N LEU A 155 18.40 7.66 0.69
CA LEU A 155 17.98 6.64 -0.26
C LEU A 155 17.82 7.27 -1.65
N ASP A 156 17.85 6.43 -2.68
CA ASP A 156 17.44 6.83 -4.02
C ASP A 156 15.92 6.94 -4.08
N TRP A 157 15.43 8.06 -4.62
CA TRP A 157 14.00 8.33 -4.71
C TRP A 157 13.52 8.36 -6.16
N PRO A 158 12.31 7.88 -6.45
CA PRO A 158 11.35 7.21 -5.55
C PRO A 158 11.90 5.88 -5.03
N TYR A 159 11.44 5.45 -3.83
CA TYR A 159 11.82 4.17 -3.28
C TYR A 159 11.20 3.01 -4.09
N ILE A 160 11.98 1.99 -4.34
CA ILE A 160 11.58 0.85 -5.18
C ILE A 160 11.81 -0.44 -4.42
N GLU A 161 10.80 -1.31 -4.44
CA GLU A 161 10.86 -2.69 -3.97
C GLU A 161 10.37 -3.65 -5.06
N ALA A 162 10.78 -4.89 -4.99
CA ALA A 162 10.36 -5.90 -5.95
C ALA A 162 10.11 -7.26 -5.28
N LEU A 163 9.11 -7.97 -5.81
CA LEU A 163 8.86 -9.37 -5.52
C LEU A 163 9.06 -10.18 -6.80
N ARG A 164 9.60 -11.39 -6.68
CA ARG A 164 9.51 -12.35 -7.78
C ARG A 164 8.04 -12.68 -8.02
N ILE A 165 7.72 -13.09 -9.24
CA ILE A 165 6.32 -13.37 -9.61
C ILE A 165 5.70 -14.47 -8.75
N ASP A 166 6.45 -15.50 -8.36
CA ASP A 166 5.99 -16.56 -7.49
C ASP A 166 5.72 -16.07 -6.05
N GLU A 167 6.54 -15.14 -5.55
CA GLU A 167 6.33 -14.47 -4.26
C GLU A 167 5.10 -13.55 -4.31
N ALA A 168 4.96 -12.77 -5.37
CA ALA A 168 3.80 -11.89 -5.57
C ALA A 168 2.48 -12.67 -5.70
N MET A 169 2.53 -13.88 -6.29
CA MET A 169 1.39 -14.77 -6.43
C MET A 169 1.12 -15.64 -5.21
N HIS A 170 2.02 -15.63 -4.22
CA HIS A 170 1.87 -16.45 -3.01
C HIS A 170 0.63 -16.04 -2.22
N PRO A 171 -0.15 -16.98 -1.66
CA PRO A 171 -1.38 -16.67 -0.91
C PRO A 171 -1.18 -15.76 0.30
N LEU A 172 0.01 -15.75 0.91
CA LEU A 172 0.33 -14.88 2.04
C LEU A 172 0.67 -13.44 1.63
N THR A 173 0.98 -13.17 0.36
CA THR A 173 1.26 -11.81 -0.09
C THR A 173 -0.03 -11.02 -0.18
N LEU A 174 -0.14 -9.99 0.65
CA LEU A 174 -1.34 -9.20 0.85
C LEU A 174 -1.20 -7.81 0.23
N LEU A 175 -2.17 -7.40 -0.58
CA LEU A 175 -2.37 -6.00 -0.92
C LEU A 175 -3.18 -5.36 0.22
N CYS A 176 -2.51 -4.47 0.96
CA CYS A 176 -3.00 -3.96 2.24
C CYS A 176 -3.65 -2.59 2.07
N PHE A 177 -4.80 -2.40 2.69
CA PHE A 177 -5.55 -1.13 2.70
C PHE A 177 -5.71 -0.56 4.10
N GLY A 178 -5.46 -1.37 5.14
CA GLY A 178 -5.65 -0.92 6.50
C GLY A 178 -5.14 -1.88 7.56
N VAL A 179 -5.32 -1.49 8.82
CA VAL A 179 -4.92 -2.24 10.00
C VAL A 179 -5.98 -2.14 11.10
N TYR A 180 -6.10 -3.16 11.94
CA TYR A 180 -7.06 -3.19 13.08
C TYR A 180 -8.51 -2.91 12.67
N GLY A 181 -8.94 -3.45 11.52
CA GLY A 181 -10.28 -3.23 10.99
C GLY A 181 -10.56 -1.79 10.52
N LYS A 182 -9.51 -0.95 10.37
CA LYS A 182 -9.60 0.43 9.89
C LYS A 182 -8.88 0.56 8.55
N VAL A 183 -9.46 1.30 7.64
CA VAL A 183 -8.89 1.69 6.33
C VAL A 183 -8.82 3.19 6.26
#